data_8d411b07e8979cb1884307fca7042cfa
#
_entry.id   8d411b07e8979cb1884307fca7042cfa
#
_cell.length_a   1.000
_cell.length_b   1.000
_cell.length_c   1.000
_cell.angle_alpha   90.00
_cell.angle_beta   90.00
_cell.angle_gamma   90.00
#
_symmetry.space_group_name_H-M   'P 1'
#
loop_
_entity.id
_entity.type
_entity.pdbx_description
1 polymer ?
#
loop_
_entity_poly.entity_id
_entity_poly.type
_entity_poly.pdbx_seq_one_letter_code
_entity_poly.pdbx_strand_id
1 'polypeptide(L)'
;LCIVILTAMLTTLLINYYIEIHNAQNEMYTSAREMFWQVGQILDQNEKEAEKERENLKEQCFIRAKAIAYILQDRPQVTGDQQEMEKIARLLQVDEFHLFDTKGNLYAGSEPKYFGLNFNSGQQMQFFLPMLENYDLQMCQDITPNTAEGKLMQYAAVWREDRKGIIQVGLEPTTVLDSMKLTELSYIFSLVTSEKDSTVYAIDPESETILGSTDETLVGKQIQDIGLRPDQMSVTSRGVRAVLNQKDSYCVFGKSNSVILGMSTTSASLYREVNRSTLMVAAYLIGLSLLMITFISKDMDRYILEGISSIHNKLAKITRGNLDTRVEVDSTPEFRELSFQINKMVESLLDTTNKISKILEMVRVPIGVYEYNRDMKRVMATSRLAGILRLKDQEAEELLADHCLFEQKLDTLRSRPVEREERIYRLEGADLRYIRLE
;
A
#
# COMPACT_ATOMS: atom_id res chain seq x y z
N LEU A 1 29.42 5.32 -3.35
CA LEU A 1 28.81 4.17 -2.65
C LEU A 1 27.52 4.59 -1.92
N CYS A 2 27.55 5.57 -1.01
CA CYS A 2 26.36 6.03 -0.27
C CYS A 2 25.19 6.43 -1.19
N ILE A 3 25.47 7.10 -2.30
CA ILE A 3 24.44 7.46 -3.30
C ILE A 3 23.80 6.21 -3.90
N VAL A 4 24.59 5.18 -4.24
CA VAL A 4 24.07 3.91 -4.79
C VAL A 4 23.19 3.17 -3.78
N ILE A 5 23.61 3.12 -2.52
CA ILE A 5 22.80 2.50 -1.44
C ILE A 5 21.48 3.27 -1.28
N LEU A 6 21.53 4.58 -1.23
CA LEU A 6 20.34 5.42 -1.05
C LEU A 6 19.37 5.34 -2.23
N THR A 7 19.87 5.29 -3.46
CA THR A 7 19.02 5.10 -4.65
C THR A 7 18.40 3.71 -4.67
N ALA A 8 19.13 2.66 -4.30
CA ALA A 8 18.62 1.30 -4.20
C ALA A 8 17.52 1.19 -3.11
N MET A 9 17.74 1.80 -1.93
CA MET A 9 16.72 1.86 -0.88
C MET A 9 15.45 2.57 -1.35
N LEU A 10 15.59 3.75 -1.96
CA LEU A 10 14.45 4.52 -2.43
C LEU A 10 13.65 3.75 -3.48
N THR A 11 14.34 3.11 -4.43
CA THR A 11 13.70 2.29 -5.47
C THR A 11 12.94 1.10 -4.85
N THR A 12 13.56 0.42 -3.90
CA THR A 12 12.93 -0.71 -3.19
C THR A 12 11.69 -0.27 -2.43
N LEU A 13 11.75 0.87 -1.71
CA LEU A 13 10.60 1.43 -1.00
C LEU A 13 9.47 1.82 -1.94
N LEU A 14 9.77 2.46 -3.07
CA LEU A 14 8.77 2.85 -4.05
C LEU A 14 8.08 1.63 -4.69
N ILE A 15 8.85 0.61 -5.04
CA ILE A 15 8.32 -0.64 -5.61
C ILE A 15 7.45 -1.35 -4.56
N ASN A 16 7.93 -1.49 -3.33
CA ASN A 16 7.17 -2.11 -2.24
C ASN A 16 5.84 -1.35 -2.01
N TYR A 17 5.90 -0.03 -1.88
CA TYR A 17 4.72 0.81 -1.68
C TYR A 17 3.70 0.68 -2.81
N TYR A 18 4.17 0.65 -4.06
CA TYR A 18 3.31 0.43 -5.23
C TYR A 18 2.62 -0.94 -5.21
N ILE A 19 3.38 -2.00 -4.90
CA ILE A 19 2.84 -3.37 -4.79
C ILE A 19 1.79 -3.45 -3.69
N GLU A 20 2.08 -2.93 -2.51
CA GLU A 20 1.17 -2.96 -1.35
C GLU A 20 -0.12 -2.17 -1.60
N ILE A 21 -0.06 -1.01 -2.24
CA ILE A 21 -1.25 -0.28 -2.67
C ILE A 21 -2.10 -1.12 -3.62
N HIS A 22 -1.46 -1.74 -4.61
CA HIS A 22 -2.17 -2.56 -5.58
C HIS A 22 -2.82 -3.78 -4.93
N ASN A 23 -2.14 -4.42 -4.01
CA ASN A 23 -2.66 -5.55 -3.22
C ASN A 23 -3.87 -5.13 -2.37
N ALA A 24 -3.78 -4.01 -1.64
CA ALA A 24 -4.89 -3.50 -0.83
C ALA A 24 -6.13 -3.17 -1.68
N GLN A 25 -5.93 -2.57 -2.86
CA GLN A 25 -7.02 -2.30 -3.80
C GLN A 25 -7.65 -3.58 -4.37
N ASN A 26 -6.82 -4.57 -4.71
CA ASN A 26 -7.30 -5.86 -5.21
C ASN A 26 -8.06 -6.63 -4.13
N GLU A 27 -7.58 -6.62 -2.90
CA GLU A 27 -8.24 -7.26 -1.76
C GLU A 27 -9.61 -6.65 -1.52
N MET A 28 -9.70 -5.32 -1.48
CA MET A 28 -10.97 -4.63 -1.37
C MET A 28 -11.91 -4.95 -2.54
N TYR A 29 -11.40 -5.00 -3.76
CA TYR A 29 -12.20 -5.35 -4.94
C TYR A 29 -12.75 -6.77 -4.84
N THR A 30 -11.94 -7.74 -4.40
CA THR A 30 -12.35 -9.14 -4.24
C THR A 30 -13.39 -9.28 -3.14
N SER A 31 -13.14 -8.64 -1.98
CA SER A 31 -14.08 -8.63 -0.84
C SER A 31 -15.42 -7.99 -1.23
N ALA A 32 -15.40 -6.88 -1.94
CA ALA A 32 -16.61 -6.23 -2.43
C ALA A 32 -17.41 -7.15 -3.38
N ARG A 33 -16.73 -7.83 -4.30
CA ARG A 33 -17.40 -8.77 -5.22
C ARG A 33 -18.03 -9.95 -4.51
N GLU A 34 -17.36 -10.52 -3.53
CA GLU A 34 -17.89 -11.61 -2.71
C GLU A 34 -19.14 -11.14 -1.96
N MET A 35 -19.09 -9.96 -1.36
CA MET A 35 -20.22 -9.35 -0.66
C MET A 35 -21.38 -9.06 -1.60
N PHE A 36 -21.14 -8.51 -2.78
CA PHE A 36 -22.19 -8.25 -3.77
C PHE A 36 -22.85 -9.56 -4.25
N TRP A 37 -22.06 -10.61 -4.42
CA TRP A 37 -22.60 -11.92 -4.75
C TRP A 37 -23.46 -12.47 -3.63
N GLN A 38 -23.03 -12.39 -2.36
CA GLN A 38 -23.82 -12.82 -1.20
C GLN A 38 -25.13 -12.04 -1.08
N VAL A 39 -25.09 -10.71 -1.16
CA VAL A 39 -26.28 -9.85 -1.15
C VAL A 39 -27.23 -10.22 -2.30
N GLY A 40 -26.68 -10.40 -3.49
CA GLY A 40 -27.47 -10.82 -4.65
C GLY A 40 -28.16 -12.17 -4.47
N GLN A 41 -27.50 -13.16 -3.85
CA GLN A 41 -28.07 -14.48 -3.53
C GLN A 41 -29.18 -14.35 -2.49
N ILE A 42 -29.00 -13.57 -1.45
CA ILE A 42 -30.02 -13.34 -0.42
C ILE A 42 -31.26 -12.70 -1.05
N LEU A 43 -31.08 -11.68 -1.89
CA LEU A 43 -32.19 -11.03 -2.59
C LEU A 43 -32.96 -11.99 -3.47
N ASP A 44 -32.27 -12.76 -4.31
CA ASP A 44 -32.88 -13.73 -5.22
C ASP A 44 -33.66 -14.85 -4.45
N GLN A 45 -33.08 -15.33 -3.35
CA GLN A 45 -33.73 -16.32 -2.52
C GLN A 45 -34.96 -15.76 -1.82
N ASN A 46 -34.85 -14.57 -1.21
CA ASN A 46 -35.99 -13.94 -0.51
C ASN A 46 -37.12 -13.60 -1.49
N GLU A 47 -36.80 -13.12 -2.70
CA GLU A 47 -37.81 -12.87 -3.73
C GLU A 47 -38.55 -14.14 -4.13
N LYS A 48 -37.84 -15.25 -4.32
CA LYS A 48 -38.46 -16.57 -4.61
C LYS A 48 -39.32 -17.09 -3.46
N GLU A 49 -38.88 -16.87 -2.22
CA GLU A 49 -39.69 -17.27 -1.05
C GLU A 49 -40.94 -16.41 -0.92
N ALA A 50 -40.84 -15.09 -1.14
CA ALA A 50 -42.01 -14.21 -1.14
C ALA A 50 -43.00 -14.55 -2.22
N GLU A 51 -42.55 -14.87 -3.43
CA GLU A 51 -43.46 -15.32 -4.52
C GLU A 51 -44.13 -16.66 -4.19
N LYS A 52 -43.38 -17.59 -3.63
CA LYS A 52 -43.95 -18.90 -3.17
C LYS A 52 -45.01 -18.68 -2.09
N GLU A 53 -44.78 -17.78 -1.14
CA GLU A 53 -45.76 -17.46 -0.11
C GLU A 53 -47.02 -16.78 -0.68
N ARG A 54 -46.89 -15.96 -1.70
CA ARG A 54 -48.03 -15.37 -2.44
C ARG A 54 -48.86 -16.44 -3.12
N GLU A 55 -48.22 -17.37 -3.83
CA GLU A 55 -48.93 -18.48 -4.49
C GLU A 55 -49.62 -19.41 -3.45
N ASN A 56 -48.92 -19.70 -2.35
CA ASN A 56 -49.50 -20.46 -1.24
C ASN A 56 -50.75 -19.77 -0.67
N LEU A 57 -50.66 -18.46 -0.42
CA LEU A 57 -51.79 -17.70 0.13
C LEU A 57 -52.98 -17.70 -0.85
N LYS A 58 -52.73 -17.55 -2.13
CA LYS A 58 -53.74 -17.66 -3.19
C LYS A 58 -54.41 -18.99 -3.23
N GLU A 59 -53.67 -20.11 -3.17
CA GLU A 59 -54.20 -21.45 -3.10
C GLU A 59 -55.04 -21.67 -1.83
N GLN A 60 -54.55 -21.19 -0.69
CA GLN A 60 -55.27 -21.23 0.59
C GLN A 60 -56.60 -20.48 0.52
N CYS A 61 -56.64 -19.31 -0.11
CA CYS A 61 -57.90 -18.58 -0.33
C CYS A 61 -58.90 -19.40 -1.14
N PHE A 62 -58.50 -20.02 -2.25
CA PHE A 62 -59.39 -20.82 -3.06
C PHE A 62 -59.89 -22.09 -2.35
N ILE A 63 -59.02 -22.81 -1.63
CA ILE A 63 -59.40 -23.98 -0.87
C ILE A 63 -60.49 -23.64 0.18
N ARG A 64 -60.27 -22.56 0.92
CA ARG A 64 -61.20 -22.11 1.95
C ARG A 64 -62.50 -21.59 1.35
N ALA A 65 -62.46 -20.85 0.25
CA ALA A 65 -63.63 -20.36 -0.46
C ALA A 65 -64.49 -21.54 -0.96
N LYS A 66 -63.88 -22.60 -1.54
CA LYS A 66 -64.59 -23.83 -1.95
C LYS A 66 -65.16 -24.59 -0.75
N ALA A 67 -64.41 -24.66 0.36
CA ALA A 67 -64.92 -25.32 1.58
C ALA A 67 -66.18 -24.62 2.15
N ILE A 68 -66.15 -23.29 2.18
CA ILE A 68 -67.32 -22.51 2.61
C ILE A 68 -68.46 -22.66 1.64
N ALA A 69 -68.17 -22.61 0.32
CA ALA A 69 -69.21 -22.85 -0.69
C ALA A 69 -69.94 -24.24 -0.50
N TYR A 70 -69.16 -25.30 -0.24
CA TYR A 70 -69.68 -26.63 0.05
C TYR A 70 -70.51 -26.67 1.34
N ILE A 71 -69.98 -26.07 2.46
CA ILE A 71 -70.73 -26.02 3.74
C ILE A 71 -72.05 -25.29 3.58
N LEU A 72 -72.08 -24.15 2.90
CA LEU A 72 -73.29 -23.36 2.71
C LEU A 72 -74.31 -23.99 1.72
N GLN A 73 -73.81 -24.83 0.82
CA GLN A 73 -74.68 -25.61 -0.07
C GLN A 73 -75.42 -26.70 0.70
N ASP A 74 -74.75 -27.41 1.61
CA ASP A 74 -75.26 -28.44 2.45
C ASP A 74 -76.17 -27.88 3.57
N ARG A 75 -75.84 -26.75 4.09
CA ARG A 75 -76.52 -26.06 5.21
C ARG A 75 -76.96 -24.64 4.87
N PRO A 76 -77.87 -24.39 3.96
CA PRO A 76 -78.24 -23.06 3.51
C PRO A 76 -78.81 -22.14 4.63
N GLN A 77 -79.37 -22.74 5.69
CA GLN A 77 -79.91 -22.01 6.87
C GLN A 77 -78.84 -21.27 7.64
N VAL A 78 -77.60 -21.65 7.53
CA VAL A 78 -76.42 -20.94 8.17
C VAL A 78 -76.30 -19.49 7.71
N THR A 79 -76.75 -19.18 6.51
CA THR A 79 -76.66 -17.79 5.98
C THR A 79 -77.51 -16.77 6.76
N GLY A 80 -78.42 -17.21 7.59
CA GLY A 80 -79.23 -16.41 8.50
C GLY A 80 -78.71 -16.39 9.95
N ASP A 81 -77.63 -17.12 10.27
CA ASP A 81 -77.09 -17.23 11.61
C ASP A 81 -75.66 -16.64 11.63
N GLN A 82 -75.58 -15.43 12.14
CA GLN A 82 -74.31 -14.66 12.22
C GLN A 82 -73.27 -15.40 13.09
N GLN A 83 -73.68 -15.99 14.20
CA GLN A 83 -72.71 -16.66 15.12
C GLN A 83 -72.14 -17.91 14.49
N GLU A 84 -72.96 -18.65 13.73
CA GLU A 84 -72.46 -19.83 13.02
C GLU A 84 -71.58 -19.48 11.84
N MET A 85 -71.80 -18.31 11.17
CA MET A 85 -70.96 -17.80 10.14
C MET A 85 -69.57 -17.40 10.68
N GLU A 86 -69.54 -16.65 11.79
CA GLU A 86 -68.27 -16.34 12.48
C GLU A 86 -67.51 -17.58 12.96
N LYS A 87 -68.23 -18.60 13.40
CA LYS A 87 -67.67 -19.87 13.80
C LYS A 87 -67.02 -20.62 12.61
N ILE A 88 -67.65 -20.58 11.45
CA ILE A 88 -67.10 -21.14 10.21
C ILE A 88 -65.84 -20.40 9.81
N ALA A 89 -65.84 -19.05 9.89
CA ALA A 89 -64.66 -18.26 9.62
C ALA A 89 -63.51 -18.67 10.52
N ARG A 90 -63.73 -18.76 11.83
CA ARG A 90 -62.70 -19.22 12.81
C ARG A 90 -62.22 -20.67 12.54
N LEU A 91 -63.16 -21.62 12.23
CA LEU A 91 -62.79 -23.00 11.93
C LEU A 91 -61.90 -23.14 10.70
N LEU A 92 -62.19 -22.38 9.67
CA LEU A 92 -61.44 -22.38 8.42
C LEU A 92 -60.28 -21.42 8.44
N GLN A 93 -60.05 -20.74 9.56
CA GLN A 93 -58.95 -19.78 9.71
C GLN A 93 -58.93 -18.72 8.59
N VAL A 94 -60.14 -18.16 8.29
CA VAL A 94 -60.27 -17.02 7.40
C VAL A 94 -60.51 -15.76 8.24
N ASP A 95 -59.95 -14.66 7.85
CA ASP A 95 -60.18 -13.38 8.55
C ASP A 95 -61.61 -12.92 8.28
N GLU A 96 -62.06 -13.04 7.03
CA GLU A 96 -63.44 -12.72 6.66
C GLU A 96 -63.89 -13.51 5.44
N PHE A 97 -65.19 -13.74 5.35
CA PHE A 97 -65.82 -14.21 4.12
C PHE A 97 -67.13 -13.55 3.85
N HIS A 98 -67.49 -13.44 2.59
CA HIS A 98 -68.64 -12.71 2.06
C HIS A 98 -69.41 -13.58 1.09
N LEU A 99 -70.78 -13.43 1.15
CA LEU A 99 -71.69 -14.04 0.23
C LEU A 99 -72.33 -12.98 -0.65
N PHE A 100 -72.12 -13.16 -1.95
CA PHE A 100 -72.72 -12.29 -2.94
C PHE A 100 -73.86 -13.04 -3.66
N ASP A 101 -74.94 -12.37 -3.96
CA ASP A 101 -75.96 -12.85 -4.81
C ASP A 101 -75.52 -12.95 -6.29
N THR A 102 -76.39 -13.46 -7.17
CA THR A 102 -76.14 -13.56 -8.61
C THR A 102 -76.02 -12.19 -9.33
N LYS A 103 -76.34 -11.10 -8.62
CA LYS A 103 -76.16 -9.70 -9.10
C LYS A 103 -74.94 -9.03 -8.52
N GLY A 104 -74.18 -9.71 -7.68
CA GLY A 104 -73.00 -9.18 -7.02
C GLY A 104 -73.28 -8.31 -5.82
N ASN A 105 -74.45 -8.41 -5.16
CA ASN A 105 -74.76 -7.74 -3.92
C ASN A 105 -74.34 -8.60 -2.73
N LEU A 106 -73.63 -8.00 -1.78
CA LEU A 106 -73.20 -8.63 -0.54
C LEU A 106 -74.39 -8.69 0.44
N TYR A 107 -74.85 -9.89 0.74
CA TYR A 107 -76.05 -10.04 1.59
C TYR A 107 -75.78 -10.81 2.88
N ALA A 108 -74.71 -11.55 2.99
CA ALA A 108 -74.36 -12.32 4.17
C ALA A 108 -72.84 -12.50 4.26
N GLY A 109 -72.29 -12.88 5.42
CA GLY A 109 -70.86 -13.06 5.60
C GLY A 109 -70.47 -13.04 7.08
N SER A 110 -69.19 -13.27 7.38
CA SER A 110 -68.66 -13.21 8.75
C SER A 110 -68.63 -11.76 9.32
N GLU A 111 -68.64 -10.74 8.45
CA GLU A 111 -68.53 -9.34 8.82
C GLU A 111 -69.77 -8.55 8.43
N PRO A 112 -70.77 -8.40 9.32
CA PRO A 112 -72.00 -7.70 9.04
C PRO A 112 -71.87 -6.23 8.65
N LYS A 113 -70.76 -5.59 9.07
CA LYS A 113 -70.51 -4.16 8.76
C LYS A 113 -70.38 -3.86 7.27
N TYR A 114 -70.15 -4.88 6.44
CA TYR A 114 -70.01 -4.72 4.99
C TYR A 114 -71.29 -5.02 4.19
N PHE A 115 -72.35 -5.50 4.84
CA PHE A 115 -73.60 -5.83 4.15
C PHE A 115 -74.18 -4.60 3.42
N GLY A 116 -74.65 -4.84 2.20
CA GLY A 116 -75.12 -3.78 1.31
C GLY A 116 -74.11 -3.24 0.32
N LEU A 117 -72.79 -3.63 0.48
CA LEU A 117 -71.83 -3.39 -0.58
C LEU A 117 -72.11 -4.31 -1.78
N ASN A 118 -71.57 -3.95 -2.93
CA ASN A 118 -71.67 -4.74 -4.15
C ASN A 118 -70.39 -4.64 -4.96
N PHE A 119 -70.28 -5.39 -6.03
CA PHE A 119 -69.06 -5.37 -6.87
C PHE A 119 -68.76 -4.01 -7.53
N ASN A 120 -69.66 -3.04 -7.50
CA ASN A 120 -69.40 -1.67 -7.96
C ASN A 120 -69.07 -0.68 -6.81
N SER A 121 -69.03 -1.13 -5.57
CA SER A 121 -68.83 -0.27 -4.39
C SER A 121 -67.40 0.28 -4.25
N GLY A 122 -66.41 -0.20 -5.02
CA GLY A 122 -65.05 0.28 -5.00
C GLY A 122 -64.15 -0.48 -6.02
N GLN A 123 -63.03 0.10 -6.33
CA GLN A 123 -62.09 -0.45 -7.32
C GLN A 123 -61.67 -1.89 -6.99
N GLN A 124 -61.43 -2.19 -5.72
CA GLN A 124 -61.06 -3.53 -5.26
C GLN A 124 -62.18 -4.55 -5.53
N MET A 125 -63.43 -4.19 -5.29
CA MET A 125 -64.58 -5.07 -5.52
C MET A 125 -64.88 -5.23 -7.02
N GLN A 126 -64.66 -4.22 -7.84
CA GLN A 126 -64.86 -4.28 -9.29
C GLN A 126 -64.01 -5.35 -9.99
N PHE A 127 -62.89 -5.74 -9.38
CA PHE A 127 -62.04 -6.86 -9.86
C PHE A 127 -62.88 -8.13 -10.10
N PHE A 128 -63.92 -8.39 -9.31
CA PHE A 128 -64.75 -9.62 -9.38
C PHE A 128 -65.93 -9.50 -10.34
N LEU A 129 -66.19 -8.36 -10.97
CA LEU A 129 -67.31 -8.18 -11.93
C LEU A 129 -67.36 -9.24 -13.04
N PRO A 130 -66.23 -9.67 -13.64
CA PRO A 130 -66.26 -10.70 -14.68
C PRO A 130 -66.90 -12.04 -14.26
N MET A 131 -66.94 -12.31 -12.95
CA MET A 131 -67.56 -13.52 -12.42
C MET A 131 -69.05 -13.56 -12.65
N LEU A 132 -69.71 -12.40 -12.70
CA LEU A 132 -71.17 -12.31 -12.94
C LEU A 132 -71.57 -12.80 -14.35
N GLU A 133 -70.64 -12.79 -15.30
CA GLU A 133 -70.86 -13.24 -16.66
C GLU A 133 -70.41 -14.67 -16.91
N ASN A 134 -69.58 -15.23 -16.00
CA ASN A 134 -69.02 -16.57 -16.17
C ASN A 134 -69.07 -17.38 -14.86
N TYR A 135 -69.93 -18.38 -14.80
CA TYR A 135 -70.14 -19.25 -13.62
C TYR A 135 -68.95 -20.19 -13.34
N ASP A 136 -68.12 -20.48 -14.30
CA ASP A 136 -66.96 -21.35 -14.14
C ASP A 136 -65.70 -20.59 -13.73
N LEU A 137 -65.78 -19.26 -13.65
CA LEU A 137 -64.66 -18.40 -13.29
C LEU A 137 -64.43 -18.41 -11.78
N GLN A 138 -63.20 -18.62 -11.40
CA GLN A 138 -62.68 -18.39 -10.04
C GLN A 138 -61.60 -17.31 -10.12
N MET A 139 -61.64 -16.36 -9.22
CA MET A 139 -60.71 -15.20 -9.27
C MET A 139 -60.06 -14.98 -7.91
N CYS A 140 -58.77 -14.68 -7.93
CA CYS A 140 -58.02 -14.22 -6.78
C CYS A 140 -57.28 -12.93 -7.17
N GLN A 141 -57.47 -11.89 -6.42
CA GLN A 141 -56.77 -10.64 -6.64
C GLN A 141 -55.43 -10.62 -5.93
N ASP A 142 -54.53 -9.74 -6.36
CA ASP A 142 -53.32 -9.45 -5.62
C ASP A 142 -53.65 -8.75 -4.30
N ILE A 143 -52.67 -8.76 -3.37
CA ILE A 143 -52.81 -8.09 -2.08
C ILE A 143 -53.12 -6.61 -2.33
N THR A 144 -54.29 -6.19 -1.88
CA THR A 144 -54.86 -4.86 -2.19
C THR A 144 -55.59 -4.33 -0.95
N PRO A 145 -55.59 -3.02 -0.73
CA PRO A 145 -56.46 -2.42 0.32
C PRO A 145 -57.92 -2.73 0.09
N ASN A 146 -58.62 -3.23 1.12
CA ASN A 146 -60.05 -3.46 1.04
C ASN A 146 -60.84 -2.14 0.89
N THR A 147 -61.99 -2.20 0.23
CA THR A 147 -62.81 -1.02 -0.10
C THR A 147 -63.32 -0.28 1.14
N ALA A 148 -63.52 -0.97 2.25
CA ALA A 148 -64.22 -0.41 3.41
C ALA A 148 -63.26 0.24 4.41
N GLU A 149 -62.08 -0.38 4.68
CA GLU A 149 -61.19 0.03 5.77
C GLU A 149 -59.74 0.36 5.29
N GLY A 150 -59.44 0.09 4.02
CA GLY A 150 -58.10 0.29 3.50
C GLY A 150 -57.07 -0.74 4.04
N LYS A 151 -57.55 -1.80 4.70
CA LYS A 151 -56.69 -2.89 5.23
C LYS A 151 -56.16 -3.76 4.07
N LEU A 152 -54.91 -4.08 4.08
CA LEU A 152 -54.30 -4.94 3.07
C LEU A 152 -54.86 -6.38 3.24
N MET A 153 -55.48 -6.89 2.20
CA MET A 153 -56.13 -8.20 2.18
C MET A 153 -55.90 -8.88 0.85
N GLN A 154 -55.91 -10.18 0.84
CA GLN A 154 -55.98 -10.99 -0.38
C GLN A 154 -57.35 -11.65 -0.45
N TYR A 155 -58.08 -11.37 -1.51
CA TYR A 155 -59.40 -11.95 -1.71
C TYR A 155 -59.42 -12.96 -2.86
N ALA A 156 -60.07 -14.12 -2.63
CA ALA A 156 -60.42 -15.05 -3.70
C ALA A 156 -61.91 -15.29 -3.68
N ALA A 157 -62.49 -15.41 -4.86
CA ALA A 157 -63.92 -15.66 -5.03
C ALA A 157 -64.15 -16.88 -5.94
N VAL A 158 -65.17 -17.68 -5.57
CA VAL A 158 -65.61 -18.84 -6.32
C VAL A 158 -67.14 -18.85 -6.39
N TRP A 159 -67.70 -19.38 -7.46
CA TRP A 159 -69.13 -19.70 -7.52
C TRP A 159 -69.46 -20.92 -6.64
N ARG A 160 -70.61 -20.86 -6.03
CA ARG A 160 -71.25 -22.06 -5.45
C ARG A 160 -71.62 -23.00 -6.57
N GLU A 161 -71.54 -24.33 -6.30
CA GLU A 161 -71.84 -25.33 -7.30
C GLU A 161 -73.34 -25.26 -7.71
N ASP A 162 -74.24 -24.82 -6.78
CA ASP A 162 -75.66 -24.62 -7.05
C ASP A 162 -75.95 -23.30 -7.82
N ARG A 163 -74.93 -22.57 -8.15
CA ARG A 163 -74.94 -21.27 -8.91
C ARG A 163 -75.87 -20.18 -8.29
N LYS A 164 -76.20 -20.29 -6.99
CA LYS A 164 -77.01 -19.31 -6.28
C LYS A 164 -76.26 -18.08 -5.71
N GLY A 165 -74.96 -18.07 -5.88
CA GLY A 165 -74.11 -16.95 -5.41
C GLY A 165 -72.69 -17.24 -5.46
N ILE A 166 -71.86 -16.19 -5.12
CA ILE A 166 -70.45 -16.20 -5.10
C ILE A 166 -69.99 -16.14 -3.64
N ILE A 167 -69.02 -16.98 -3.28
CA ILE A 167 -68.29 -16.93 -2.01
C ILE A 167 -66.97 -16.20 -2.24
N GLN A 168 -66.72 -15.17 -1.50
CA GLN A 168 -65.44 -14.48 -1.43
C GLN A 168 -64.83 -14.70 -0.05
N VAL A 169 -63.55 -15.06 -0.02
CA VAL A 169 -62.76 -15.22 1.21
C VAL A 169 -61.68 -14.18 1.22
N GLY A 170 -61.51 -13.52 2.34
CA GLY A 170 -60.40 -12.58 2.61
C GLY A 170 -59.43 -13.15 3.64
N LEU A 171 -58.14 -13.10 3.32
CA LEU A 171 -57.06 -13.39 4.24
C LEU A 171 -56.13 -12.18 4.38
N GLU A 172 -55.74 -11.92 5.60
CA GLU A 172 -54.70 -10.95 5.88
C GLU A 172 -53.33 -11.53 5.51
N PRO A 173 -52.56 -10.90 4.64
CA PRO A 173 -51.33 -11.48 4.08
C PRO A 173 -50.12 -11.32 5.03
N THR A 174 -50.25 -11.60 6.31
CA THR A 174 -49.21 -11.33 7.34
C THR A 174 -47.90 -11.99 6.99
N THR A 175 -47.91 -13.31 6.64
CA THR A 175 -46.71 -14.07 6.26
C THR A 175 -46.05 -13.54 4.99
N VAL A 176 -46.86 -13.14 4.00
CA VAL A 176 -46.35 -12.52 2.76
C VAL A 176 -45.74 -11.16 3.02
N LEU A 177 -46.40 -10.34 3.84
CA LEU A 177 -45.85 -8.99 4.20
C LEU A 177 -44.58 -9.12 5.00
N ASP A 178 -44.46 -10.09 5.89
CA ASP A 178 -43.20 -10.34 6.63
C ASP A 178 -42.10 -10.87 5.70
N SER A 179 -42.42 -11.76 4.76
CA SER A 179 -41.46 -12.20 3.74
C SER A 179 -40.99 -11.04 2.83
N MET A 180 -41.93 -10.14 2.50
CA MET A 180 -41.57 -8.95 1.72
C MET A 180 -40.62 -7.97 2.48
N LYS A 181 -40.76 -7.83 3.81
CA LYS A 181 -39.82 -7.05 4.63
C LYS A 181 -38.40 -7.65 4.57
N LEU A 182 -38.27 -8.97 4.49
CA LEU A 182 -37.00 -9.65 4.35
C LEU A 182 -36.31 -9.33 3.01
N THR A 183 -37.04 -8.91 1.98
CA THR A 183 -36.52 -8.47 0.69
C THR A 183 -36.12 -6.98 0.68
N GLU A 184 -36.48 -6.23 1.71
CA GLU A 184 -36.11 -4.81 1.82
C GLU A 184 -34.58 -4.69 1.96
N LEU A 185 -33.98 -3.93 1.09
CA LEU A 185 -32.53 -3.70 1.09
C LEU A 185 -32.02 -3.18 2.44
N SER A 186 -32.77 -2.31 3.11
CA SER A 186 -32.43 -1.78 4.43
C SER A 186 -32.30 -2.89 5.47
N TYR A 187 -33.22 -3.89 5.45
CA TYR A 187 -33.16 -5.03 6.35
C TYR A 187 -31.95 -5.94 6.03
N ILE A 188 -31.70 -6.23 4.77
CA ILE A 188 -30.56 -7.04 4.34
C ILE A 188 -29.25 -6.39 4.77
N PHE A 189 -29.10 -5.08 4.56
CA PHE A 189 -27.90 -4.37 4.97
C PHE A 189 -27.72 -4.27 6.47
N SER A 190 -28.81 -4.32 7.26
CA SER A 190 -28.70 -4.39 8.73
C SER A 190 -28.10 -5.70 9.22
N LEU A 191 -28.21 -6.78 8.44
CA LEU A 191 -27.62 -8.10 8.72
C LEU A 191 -26.20 -8.26 8.18
N VAL A 192 -25.80 -7.42 7.24
CA VAL A 192 -24.46 -7.45 6.64
C VAL A 192 -23.44 -6.87 7.61
N THR A 193 -22.51 -7.72 8.04
CA THR A 193 -21.37 -7.25 8.85
C THR A 193 -20.35 -6.61 7.92
N SER A 194 -20.29 -5.30 7.88
CA SER A 194 -19.22 -4.60 7.15
C SER A 194 -17.94 -4.56 7.97
N GLU A 195 -16.81 -4.63 7.32
CA GLU A 195 -15.51 -4.37 7.96
C GLU A 195 -15.49 -2.96 8.56
N LYS A 196 -14.72 -2.80 9.62
CA LYS A 196 -14.55 -1.51 10.30
C LYS A 196 -14.12 -0.44 9.29
N ASP A 197 -14.89 0.63 9.18
CA ASP A 197 -14.66 1.74 8.25
C ASP A 197 -15.06 1.48 6.77
N SER A 198 -15.77 0.38 6.48
CA SER A 198 -16.36 0.12 5.16
C SER A 198 -17.87 0.30 5.19
N THR A 199 -18.43 0.94 4.18
CA THR A 199 -19.87 1.12 4.01
C THR A 199 -20.32 0.45 2.73
N VAL A 200 -21.35 -0.38 2.83
CA VAL A 200 -22.00 -1.03 1.69
C VAL A 200 -23.37 -0.40 1.48
N TYR A 201 -23.75 -0.20 0.22
CA TYR A 201 -25.02 0.46 -0.12
C TYR A 201 -25.52 -0.04 -1.48
N ALA A 202 -26.84 0.04 -1.65
CA ALA A 202 -27.52 -0.23 -2.91
C ALA A 202 -28.13 1.05 -3.46
N ILE A 203 -27.94 1.28 -4.75
CA ILE A 203 -28.37 2.48 -5.47
C ILE A 203 -29.38 2.05 -6.53
N ASP A 204 -30.49 2.78 -6.64
CA ASP A 204 -31.38 2.71 -7.78
C ASP A 204 -30.75 3.40 -8.99
N PRO A 205 -30.52 2.70 -10.11
CA PRO A 205 -29.88 3.28 -11.27
C PRO A 205 -30.71 4.36 -12.00
N GLU A 206 -32.05 4.40 -11.78
CA GLU A 206 -32.94 5.36 -12.43
C GLU A 206 -33.07 6.66 -11.61
N SER A 207 -33.32 6.53 -10.32
CA SER A 207 -33.51 7.67 -9.43
C SER A 207 -32.21 8.17 -8.78
N GLU A 208 -31.12 7.43 -8.92
CA GLU A 208 -29.82 7.70 -8.27
C GLU A 208 -29.92 7.81 -6.73
N THR A 209 -30.93 7.15 -6.14
CA THR A 209 -31.23 7.19 -4.70
C THR A 209 -30.64 5.94 -4.04
N ILE A 210 -30.14 6.08 -2.82
CA ILE A 210 -29.65 4.98 -1.99
C ILE A 210 -30.86 4.31 -1.35
N LEU A 211 -31.13 3.05 -1.78
CA LEU A 211 -32.27 2.25 -1.31
C LEU A 211 -32.00 1.51 -0.01
N GLY A 212 -30.72 1.21 0.28
CA GLY A 212 -30.31 0.53 1.50
C GLY A 212 -28.81 0.74 1.74
N SER A 213 -28.38 0.69 2.99
CA SER A 213 -26.98 0.84 3.37
C SER A 213 -26.70 0.27 4.75
N THR A 214 -25.46 -0.17 4.99
CA THR A 214 -24.95 -0.49 6.33
C THR A 214 -24.79 0.75 7.21
N ASP A 215 -24.80 1.93 6.62
CA ASP A 215 -24.94 3.22 7.30
C ASP A 215 -26.35 3.76 7.02
N GLU A 216 -27.26 3.60 7.97
CA GLU A 216 -28.66 3.99 7.85
C GLU A 216 -28.83 5.49 7.50
N THR A 217 -27.86 6.31 7.85
CA THR A 217 -27.92 7.78 7.56
C THR A 217 -27.85 8.10 6.07
N LEU A 218 -27.48 7.14 5.23
CA LEU A 218 -27.37 7.29 3.79
C LEU A 218 -28.66 6.90 3.06
N VAL A 219 -29.52 6.11 3.68
CA VAL A 219 -30.76 5.62 3.05
C VAL A 219 -31.67 6.79 2.69
N GLY A 220 -32.18 6.79 1.47
CA GLY A 220 -33.04 7.84 0.91
C GLY A 220 -32.30 9.07 0.38
N LYS A 221 -30.99 9.17 0.55
CA LYS A 221 -30.20 10.27 -0.04
C LYS A 221 -29.87 9.99 -1.51
N GLN A 222 -29.67 11.08 -2.25
CA GLN A 222 -29.14 11.00 -3.61
C GLN A 222 -27.61 10.81 -3.56
N ILE A 223 -27.06 10.12 -4.55
CA ILE A 223 -25.60 9.86 -4.64
C ILE A 223 -24.78 11.16 -4.67
N GLN A 224 -25.35 12.22 -5.23
CA GLN A 224 -24.71 13.53 -5.32
C GLN A 224 -24.56 14.20 -3.95
N ASP A 225 -25.51 13.97 -3.03
CA ASP A 225 -25.45 14.50 -1.66
C ASP A 225 -24.29 13.94 -0.86
N ILE A 226 -23.84 12.73 -1.20
CA ILE A 226 -22.69 12.09 -0.56
C ILE A 226 -21.37 12.30 -1.32
N GLY A 227 -21.42 12.99 -2.49
CA GLY A 227 -20.26 13.32 -3.30
C GLY A 227 -19.92 12.30 -4.40
N LEU A 228 -20.80 11.33 -4.68
CA LEU A 228 -20.68 10.41 -5.81
C LEU A 228 -21.26 11.04 -7.09
N ARG A 229 -20.64 10.72 -8.21
CA ARG A 229 -21.13 11.10 -9.54
C ARG A 229 -21.52 9.85 -10.34
N PRO A 230 -22.53 9.95 -11.22
CA PRO A 230 -22.99 8.83 -12.03
C PRO A 230 -21.90 8.16 -12.88
N ASP A 231 -20.95 8.96 -13.40
CA ASP A 231 -19.83 8.48 -14.20
C ASP A 231 -18.84 7.59 -13.40
N GLN A 232 -18.79 7.75 -12.06
CA GLN A 232 -17.96 6.96 -11.17
C GLN A 232 -18.54 5.59 -10.81
N MET A 233 -19.85 5.40 -11.00
CA MET A 233 -20.55 4.14 -10.71
C MET A 233 -20.39 3.07 -11.81
N SER A 234 -19.54 3.31 -12.80
CA SER A 234 -19.29 2.32 -13.83
C SER A 234 -18.70 1.03 -13.23
N VAL A 235 -19.32 -0.11 -13.54
CA VAL A 235 -18.84 -1.44 -13.13
C VAL A 235 -17.57 -1.75 -13.90
N THR A 236 -16.44 -1.35 -13.35
CA THR A 236 -15.11 -1.62 -13.90
C THR A 236 -14.42 -2.72 -13.10
N SER A 237 -13.42 -3.35 -13.68
CA SER A 237 -12.58 -4.34 -13.02
C SER A 237 -11.66 -3.75 -11.92
N ARG A 238 -11.80 -2.46 -11.65
CA ARG A 238 -11.04 -1.74 -10.62
C ARG A 238 -11.96 -0.74 -9.93
N GLY A 239 -11.72 -0.52 -8.64
CA GLY A 239 -12.43 0.52 -7.90
C GLY A 239 -12.03 1.92 -8.35
N VAL A 240 -12.81 2.90 -7.94
CA VAL A 240 -12.67 4.31 -8.26
C VAL A 240 -12.42 5.11 -7.00
N ARG A 241 -11.58 6.14 -7.09
CA ARG A 241 -11.43 7.12 -5.99
C ARG A 241 -12.52 8.17 -6.09
N ALA A 242 -13.17 8.42 -4.95
CA ALA A 242 -14.19 9.44 -4.82
C ALA A 242 -14.07 10.16 -3.46
N VAL A 243 -14.59 11.37 -3.36
CA VAL A 243 -14.66 12.09 -2.09
C VAL A 243 -16.06 11.92 -1.52
N LEU A 244 -16.23 11.00 -0.57
CA LEU A 244 -17.50 10.71 0.08
C LEU A 244 -17.58 11.41 1.43
N ASN A 245 -18.63 12.19 1.65
CA ASN A 245 -18.83 12.93 2.91
C ASN A 245 -17.54 13.67 3.34
N GLN A 246 -16.88 14.36 2.39
CA GLN A 246 -15.64 15.12 2.58
C GLN A 246 -14.40 14.24 2.95
N LYS A 247 -14.46 12.93 2.77
CA LYS A 247 -13.34 12.02 3.00
C LYS A 247 -12.93 11.34 1.70
N ASP A 248 -11.64 11.34 1.42
CA ASP A 248 -11.11 10.55 0.31
C ASP A 248 -11.42 9.07 0.55
N SER A 249 -12.09 8.45 -0.40
CA SER A 249 -12.57 7.08 -0.31
C SER A 249 -12.26 6.31 -1.58
N TYR A 250 -12.09 5.02 -1.44
CA TYR A 250 -11.99 4.08 -2.54
C TYR A 250 -13.31 3.30 -2.63
N CYS A 251 -13.91 3.30 -3.81
CA CYS A 251 -15.25 2.75 -4.05
C CYS A 251 -15.18 1.64 -5.10
N VAL A 252 -15.91 0.57 -4.87
CA VAL A 252 -16.10 -0.54 -5.81
C VAL A 252 -17.59 -0.65 -6.10
N PHE A 253 -17.97 -0.85 -7.36
CA PHE A 253 -19.36 -0.98 -7.78
C PHE A 253 -19.58 -2.31 -8.50
N GLY A 254 -20.78 -2.89 -8.30
CA GLY A 254 -21.25 -4.09 -8.97
C GLY A 254 -22.73 -3.95 -9.32
N LYS A 255 -23.17 -4.62 -10.35
CA LYS A 255 -24.59 -4.67 -10.72
C LYS A 255 -25.20 -5.97 -10.18
N SER A 256 -26.33 -5.88 -9.50
CA SER A 256 -27.11 -7.01 -9.01
C SER A 256 -28.59 -6.74 -9.31
N ASN A 257 -29.20 -7.59 -10.13
CA ASN A 257 -30.59 -7.44 -10.58
C ASN A 257 -30.90 -6.00 -11.06
N SER A 258 -31.80 -5.31 -10.39
CA SER A 258 -32.24 -3.95 -10.72
C SER A 258 -31.44 -2.85 -10.01
N VAL A 259 -30.46 -3.17 -9.14
CA VAL A 259 -29.72 -2.21 -8.33
C VAL A 259 -28.24 -2.22 -8.62
N ILE A 260 -27.58 -1.09 -8.34
CA ILE A 260 -26.12 -1.00 -8.31
C ILE A 260 -25.68 -1.11 -6.85
N LEU A 261 -24.89 -2.13 -6.56
CA LEU A 261 -24.26 -2.29 -5.25
C LEU A 261 -22.95 -1.53 -5.22
N GLY A 262 -22.70 -0.79 -4.16
CA GLY A 262 -21.48 -0.05 -3.92
C GLY A 262 -20.87 -0.43 -2.56
N MET A 263 -19.55 -0.54 -2.51
CA MET A 263 -18.78 -0.63 -1.28
C MET A 263 -17.74 0.47 -1.27
N SER A 264 -17.68 1.23 -0.20
CA SER A 264 -16.72 2.31 -0.02
C SER A 264 -15.95 2.16 1.28
N THR A 265 -14.65 2.47 1.22
CA THR A 265 -13.75 2.50 2.37
C THR A 265 -12.92 3.78 2.30
N THR A 266 -12.69 4.44 3.43
CA THR A 266 -11.84 5.63 3.44
C THR A 266 -10.41 5.28 3.04
N SER A 267 -9.77 6.11 2.23
CA SER A 267 -8.38 5.91 1.80
C SER A 267 -7.42 5.78 3.00
N ALA A 268 -7.71 6.51 4.09
CA ALA A 268 -6.94 6.43 5.32
C ALA A 268 -7.02 5.03 5.97
N SER A 269 -8.19 4.38 5.94
CA SER A 269 -8.36 3.03 6.45
C SER A 269 -7.77 1.99 5.52
N LEU A 270 -8.07 2.07 4.23
CA LEU A 270 -7.57 1.15 3.20
C LEU A 270 -6.04 1.07 3.19
N TYR A 271 -5.35 2.23 3.28
CA TYR A 271 -3.88 2.28 3.22
C TYR A 271 -3.21 2.29 4.59
N ARG A 272 -3.92 2.10 5.69
CA ARG A 272 -3.36 2.09 7.05
C ARG A 272 -2.29 1.01 7.20
N GLU A 273 -2.60 -0.21 6.80
CA GLU A 273 -1.65 -1.33 6.87
C GLU A 273 -0.50 -1.17 5.86
N VAL A 274 -0.78 -0.64 4.66
CA VAL A 274 0.24 -0.30 3.66
C VAL A 274 1.26 0.69 4.24
N ASN A 275 0.77 1.76 4.86
CA ASN A 275 1.64 2.78 5.46
C ASN A 275 2.45 2.21 6.62
N ARG A 276 1.85 1.36 7.45
CA ARG A 276 2.52 0.68 8.56
C ARG A 276 3.60 -0.29 8.07
N SER A 277 3.29 -1.12 7.09
CA SER A 277 4.22 -2.06 6.45
C SER A 277 5.38 -1.30 5.81
N THR A 278 5.10 -0.27 5.04
CA THR A 278 6.12 0.58 4.39
C THR A 278 7.05 1.24 5.42
N LEU A 279 6.50 1.74 6.54
CA LEU A 279 7.30 2.32 7.62
C LEU A 279 8.26 1.27 8.24
N MET A 280 7.79 0.05 8.47
CA MET A 280 8.62 -1.05 8.99
C MET A 280 9.74 -1.44 8.00
N VAL A 281 9.41 -1.54 6.71
CA VAL A 281 10.40 -1.82 5.65
C VAL A 281 11.43 -0.68 5.57
N ALA A 282 10.99 0.57 5.65
CA ALA A 282 11.89 1.74 5.68
C ALA A 282 12.84 1.68 6.87
N ALA A 283 12.34 1.42 8.08
CA ALA A 283 13.15 1.29 9.29
C ALA A 283 14.18 0.15 9.17
N TYR A 284 13.76 -1.00 8.62
CA TYR A 284 14.66 -2.13 8.37
C TYR A 284 15.77 -1.77 7.36
N LEU A 285 15.41 -1.13 6.24
CA LEU A 285 16.38 -0.72 5.22
C LEU A 285 17.36 0.33 5.76
N ILE A 286 16.90 1.28 6.57
CA ILE A 286 17.77 2.25 7.24
C ILE A 286 18.75 1.53 8.19
N GLY A 287 18.27 0.62 9.01
CA GLY A 287 19.12 -0.17 9.91
C GLY A 287 20.17 -0.98 9.16
N LEU A 288 19.76 -1.65 8.08
CA LEU A 288 20.67 -2.43 7.23
C LEU A 288 21.72 -1.55 6.54
N SER A 289 21.31 -0.37 6.04
CA SER A 289 22.25 0.54 5.37
C SER A 289 23.25 1.15 6.35
N LEU A 290 22.84 1.49 7.58
CA LEU A 290 23.76 1.94 8.62
C LEU A 290 24.79 0.86 8.97
N LEU A 291 24.34 -0.40 9.11
CA LEU A 291 25.22 -1.55 9.31
C LEU A 291 26.23 -1.70 8.16
N MET A 292 25.75 -1.65 6.92
CA MET A 292 26.63 -1.73 5.75
C MET A 292 27.63 -0.59 5.67
N ILE A 293 27.19 0.65 5.92
CA ILE A 293 28.07 1.83 5.93
C ILE A 293 29.15 1.68 7.00
N THR A 294 28.80 1.28 8.22
CA THR A 294 29.76 1.10 9.30
C THR A 294 30.76 -0.02 9.01
N PHE A 295 30.30 -1.13 8.42
CA PHE A 295 31.17 -2.24 8.03
C PHE A 295 32.16 -1.83 6.93
N ILE A 296 31.66 -1.20 5.85
CA ILE A 296 32.49 -0.73 4.73
C ILE A 296 33.46 0.35 5.18
N SER A 297 33.01 1.30 6.05
CA SER A 297 33.90 2.34 6.59
C SER A 297 35.04 1.73 7.38
N LYS A 298 34.76 0.76 8.25
CA LYS A 298 35.77 0.06 9.06
C LYS A 298 36.75 -0.72 8.19
N ASP A 299 36.27 -1.39 7.15
CA ASP A 299 37.12 -2.11 6.22
C ASP A 299 38.00 -1.16 5.39
N MET A 300 37.42 -0.04 4.95
CA MET A 300 38.15 0.99 4.21
C MET A 300 39.26 1.63 5.05
N ASP A 301 38.97 1.94 6.32
CA ASP A 301 39.97 2.46 7.26
C ASP A 301 41.12 1.47 7.41
N ARG A 302 40.81 0.21 7.66
CA ARG A 302 41.81 -0.85 7.93
C ARG A 302 42.65 -1.20 6.71
N TYR A 303 42.08 -1.37 5.54
CA TYR A 303 42.77 -1.87 4.37
C TYR A 303 43.31 -0.78 3.45
N ILE A 304 42.65 0.37 3.40
CA ILE A 304 43.03 1.44 2.47
C ILE A 304 43.76 2.55 3.18
N LEU A 305 43.15 3.19 4.19
CA LEU A 305 43.73 4.38 4.84
C LEU A 305 45.01 4.05 5.60
N GLU A 306 45.06 2.93 6.32
CA GLU A 306 46.29 2.47 6.98
C GLU A 306 47.38 2.14 5.95
N GLY A 307 47.03 1.52 4.84
CA GLY A 307 47.94 1.22 3.74
C GLY A 307 48.56 2.47 3.12
N ILE A 308 47.72 3.46 2.78
CA ILE A 308 48.16 4.76 2.23
C ILE A 308 49.03 5.50 3.24
N SER A 309 48.63 5.59 4.50
CA SER A 309 49.38 6.24 5.56
C SER A 309 50.75 5.61 5.77
N SER A 310 50.83 4.26 5.75
CA SER A 310 52.10 3.55 5.87
C SER A 310 53.04 3.85 4.70
N ILE A 311 52.52 3.80 3.47
CA ILE A 311 53.34 4.14 2.27
C ILE A 311 53.80 5.60 2.34
N HIS A 312 52.91 6.54 2.68
CA HIS A 312 53.25 7.95 2.80
C HIS A 312 54.38 8.20 3.83
N ASN A 313 54.26 7.60 5.01
CA ASN A 313 55.27 7.76 6.07
C ASN A 313 56.61 7.15 5.67
N LYS A 314 56.62 6.02 4.98
CA LYS A 314 57.87 5.38 4.50
C LYS A 314 58.49 6.14 3.35
N LEU A 315 57.67 6.65 2.40
CA LEU A 315 58.17 7.54 1.35
C LEU A 315 58.77 8.86 1.93
N ALA A 316 58.15 9.42 2.95
CA ALA A 316 58.69 10.62 3.62
C ALA A 316 60.07 10.33 4.28
N LYS A 317 60.32 9.15 4.75
CA LYS A 317 61.63 8.74 5.25
C LYS A 317 62.67 8.58 4.12
N ILE A 318 62.26 7.94 3.02
CA ILE A 318 63.09 7.77 1.83
C ILE A 318 63.50 9.10 1.24
N THR A 319 62.59 10.08 1.12
CA THR A 319 62.86 11.43 0.60
C THR A 319 63.79 12.25 1.50
N ARG A 320 63.82 11.92 2.81
CA ARG A 320 64.78 12.54 3.77
C ARG A 320 66.16 11.91 3.72
N GLY A 321 66.41 11.01 2.75
CA GLY A 321 67.71 10.38 2.55
C GLY A 321 67.91 9.01 3.21
N ASN A 322 66.90 8.48 3.90
CA ASN A 322 66.97 7.14 4.48
C ASN A 322 66.56 6.10 3.42
N LEU A 323 67.49 5.80 2.53
CA LEU A 323 67.28 4.87 1.41
C LEU A 323 67.27 3.38 1.84
N ASP A 324 67.57 3.06 3.11
CA ASP A 324 67.48 1.70 3.65
C ASP A 324 66.01 1.36 4.07
N THR A 325 65.11 2.33 4.01
CA THR A 325 63.70 2.15 4.36
C THR A 325 63.02 1.29 3.29
N ARG A 326 62.46 0.15 3.67
CA ARG A 326 61.64 -0.69 2.81
C ARG A 326 60.16 -0.40 3.02
N VAL A 327 59.43 -0.35 1.92
CA VAL A 327 57.95 -0.27 1.93
C VAL A 327 57.39 -1.68 1.87
N GLU A 328 56.68 -2.08 2.95
CA GLU A 328 56.03 -3.37 3.05
C GLU A 328 54.58 -3.12 3.47
N VAL A 329 53.69 -3.03 2.50
CA VAL A 329 52.25 -2.92 2.68
C VAL A 329 51.59 -4.02 1.86
N ASP A 330 50.96 -4.95 2.54
CA ASP A 330 50.43 -6.20 1.95
C ASP A 330 48.90 -6.30 2.12
N SER A 331 48.27 -5.18 2.45
CA SER A 331 46.81 -5.13 2.74
C SER A 331 45.92 -5.42 1.53
N THR A 332 46.37 -5.09 0.33
CA THR A 332 45.71 -5.45 -0.94
C THR A 332 46.76 -5.78 -2.02
N PRO A 333 46.37 -6.49 -3.10
CA PRO A 333 47.28 -6.77 -4.22
C PRO A 333 47.88 -5.51 -4.84
N GLU A 334 47.10 -4.42 -4.91
CA GLU A 334 47.54 -3.16 -5.47
C GLU A 334 48.59 -2.47 -4.59
N PHE A 335 48.43 -2.51 -3.27
CA PHE A 335 49.45 -1.99 -2.37
C PHE A 335 50.74 -2.82 -2.32
N ARG A 336 50.61 -4.14 -2.51
CA ARG A 336 51.74 -5.03 -2.65
C ARG A 336 52.54 -4.70 -3.90
N GLU A 337 51.90 -4.56 -5.03
CA GLU A 337 52.55 -4.15 -6.29
C GLU A 337 53.16 -2.74 -6.17
N LEU A 338 52.44 -1.79 -5.57
CA LEU A 338 52.98 -0.45 -5.34
C LEU A 338 54.21 -0.48 -4.43
N SER A 339 54.17 -1.27 -3.36
CA SER A 339 55.35 -1.48 -2.47
C SER A 339 56.54 -2.03 -3.21
N PHE A 340 56.31 -3.02 -4.08
CA PHE A 340 57.35 -3.62 -4.92
C PHE A 340 57.97 -2.60 -5.86
N GLN A 341 57.16 -1.81 -6.55
CA GLN A 341 57.65 -0.78 -7.49
C GLN A 341 58.42 0.32 -6.77
N ILE A 342 57.95 0.75 -5.59
CA ILE A 342 58.70 1.75 -4.77
C ILE A 342 60.05 1.19 -4.34
N ASN A 343 60.10 -0.03 -3.82
CA ASN A 343 61.35 -0.67 -3.39
C ASN A 343 62.34 -0.82 -4.54
N LYS A 344 61.86 -1.21 -5.73
CA LYS A 344 62.68 -1.29 -6.96
C LYS A 344 63.23 0.05 -7.39
N MET A 345 62.41 1.13 -7.25
CA MET A 345 62.89 2.50 -7.51
C MET A 345 63.97 2.89 -6.54
N VAL A 346 63.80 2.62 -5.24
CA VAL A 346 64.84 2.92 -4.21
C VAL A 346 66.13 2.15 -4.46
N GLU A 347 66.05 0.87 -4.83
CA GLU A 347 67.21 0.09 -5.19
C GLU A 347 67.97 0.63 -6.40
N SER A 348 67.24 1.08 -7.44
CA SER A 348 67.82 1.75 -8.61
C SER A 348 68.52 3.06 -8.25
N LEU A 349 67.92 3.85 -7.32
CA LEU A 349 68.56 5.07 -6.81
C LEU A 349 69.85 4.77 -6.05
N LEU A 350 69.83 3.77 -5.17
CA LEU A 350 71.00 3.33 -4.42
C LEU A 350 72.10 2.85 -5.38
N ASP A 351 71.82 2.05 -6.37
CA ASP A 351 72.77 1.58 -7.36
C ASP A 351 73.34 2.74 -8.17
N THR A 352 72.50 3.66 -8.56
CA THR A 352 72.94 4.91 -9.27
C THR A 352 73.87 5.77 -8.39
N THR A 353 73.49 5.93 -7.12
CA THR A 353 74.34 6.70 -6.15
C THR A 353 75.71 6.02 -5.95
N ASN A 354 75.69 4.70 -5.77
CA ASN A 354 76.92 3.89 -5.65
C ASN A 354 77.81 3.97 -6.90
N LYS A 355 77.20 3.94 -8.10
CA LYS A 355 77.91 4.10 -9.36
C LYS A 355 78.56 5.49 -9.45
N ILE A 356 77.83 6.55 -9.09
CA ILE A 356 78.33 7.91 -9.05
C ILE A 356 79.51 8.03 -8.06
N SER A 357 79.36 7.45 -6.87
CA SER A 357 80.44 7.44 -5.86
C SER A 357 81.70 6.73 -6.39
N LYS A 358 81.56 5.53 -7.01
CA LYS A 358 82.70 4.81 -7.63
C LYS A 358 83.35 5.59 -8.77
N ILE A 359 82.59 6.28 -9.62
CA ILE A 359 83.10 7.12 -10.68
C ILE A 359 83.93 8.31 -10.10
N LEU A 360 83.38 8.95 -9.06
CA LEU A 360 84.09 10.08 -8.39
C LEU A 360 85.37 9.61 -7.68
N GLU A 361 85.37 8.38 -7.13
CA GLU A 361 86.59 7.79 -6.57
C GLU A 361 87.68 7.49 -7.64
N MET A 362 87.28 7.11 -8.84
CA MET A 362 88.21 6.89 -9.97
C MET A 362 88.82 8.19 -10.51
N VAL A 363 88.10 9.30 -10.39
CA VAL A 363 88.58 10.58 -10.82
C VAL A 363 89.60 11.03 -9.81
N ARG A 364 90.84 11.25 -10.24
CA ARG A 364 92.00 11.64 -9.40
C ARG A 364 91.89 13.05 -8.83
N VAL A 365 90.69 13.58 -8.62
CA VAL A 365 90.38 14.93 -8.09
C VAL A 365 89.72 14.79 -6.70
N PRO A 366 90.16 15.50 -5.68
CA PRO A 366 89.51 15.54 -4.38
C PRO A 366 88.17 16.28 -4.49
N ILE A 367 87.02 15.58 -4.36
CA ILE A 367 85.66 16.17 -4.46
C ILE A 367 84.94 15.91 -3.17
N GLY A 368 84.25 16.94 -2.63
CA GLY A 368 83.24 16.78 -1.58
C GLY A 368 81.93 17.49 -1.98
N VAL A 369 80.83 16.83 -1.76
CA VAL A 369 79.50 17.38 -1.99
C VAL A 369 78.80 17.56 -0.64
N TYR A 370 78.29 18.73 -0.39
CA TYR A 370 77.65 19.11 0.87
C TYR A 370 76.26 19.63 0.58
N GLU A 371 75.29 19.16 1.38
CA GLU A 371 73.93 19.65 1.33
C GLU A 371 73.88 21.01 2.04
N TYR A 372 73.38 22.01 1.32
CA TYR A 372 73.25 23.36 1.85
C TYR A 372 71.94 23.50 2.63
N ASN A 373 71.99 23.08 3.88
CA ASN A 373 70.91 23.27 4.86
C ASN A 373 71.50 23.83 6.16
N ARG A 374 70.68 24.02 7.21
CA ARG A 374 71.11 24.57 8.49
C ARG A 374 72.31 23.82 9.12
N ASP A 375 72.48 22.55 8.79
CA ASP A 375 73.40 21.65 9.44
C ASP A 375 74.62 21.31 8.54
N MET A 376 74.71 21.85 7.30
CA MET A 376 75.79 21.66 6.31
C MET A 376 76.28 20.16 6.27
N LYS A 377 75.34 19.24 6.13
CA LYS A 377 75.61 17.80 6.17
C LYS A 377 76.44 17.41 4.92
N ARG A 378 77.51 16.66 5.11
CA ARG A 378 78.23 16.03 4.00
C ARG A 378 77.41 14.95 3.35
N VAL A 379 77.15 15.10 2.09
CA VAL A 379 76.41 14.09 1.31
C VAL A 379 77.37 13.06 0.74
N MET A 380 78.55 13.49 0.29
CA MET A 380 79.53 12.61 -0.27
C MET A 380 80.97 13.29 -0.28
N ALA A 381 82.01 12.50 -0.08
CA ALA A 381 83.39 12.94 -0.26
C ALA A 381 84.21 11.79 -0.84
N THR A 382 85.21 12.14 -1.68
CA THR A 382 86.16 11.14 -2.15
C THR A 382 87.23 10.93 -1.06
N SER A 383 87.75 9.67 -0.98
CA SER A 383 88.80 9.28 -0.03
C SER A 383 90.09 10.19 -0.17
N ARG A 384 90.28 10.72 -1.33
CA ARG A 384 91.38 11.64 -1.61
C ARG A 384 91.21 13.03 -0.97
N LEU A 385 89.96 13.50 -0.84
CA LEU A 385 89.69 14.73 -0.10
C LEU A 385 89.98 14.53 1.40
N ALA A 386 89.55 13.40 1.98
CA ALA A 386 89.85 13.09 3.37
C ALA A 386 91.33 12.94 3.63
N GLY A 387 92.10 12.35 2.71
CA GLY A 387 93.53 12.22 2.80
C GLY A 387 94.27 13.52 2.72
N ILE A 388 93.87 14.51 1.87
CA ILE A 388 94.41 15.84 1.75
C ILE A 388 94.13 16.65 3.01
N LEU A 389 92.98 16.53 3.58
CA LEU A 389 92.56 17.23 4.79
C LEU A 389 93.11 16.57 6.08
N ARG A 390 93.81 15.39 5.95
CA ARG A 390 94.33 14.56 7.09
C ARG A 390 93.29 14.19 8.16
N LEU A 391 92.05 13.99 7.76
CA LEU A 391 90.94 13.68 8.66
C LEU A 391 90.74 12.17 8.73
N LYS A 392 90.53 11.66 9.92
CA LYS A 392 90.04 10.30 10.09
C LYS A 392 88.54 10.30 9.82
N ASP A 393 87.99 9.12 9.31
CA ASP A 393 86.67 9.09 8.75
C ASP A 393 85.52 9.62 9.61
N GLN A 394 85.60 9.54 10.94
CA GLN A 394 84.58 10.11 11.85
C GLN A 394 84.82 11.59 12.21
N GLU A 395 86.08 12.09 12.28
CA GLU A 395 86.41 13.49 12.57
C GLU A 395 86.16 14.38 11.34
N ALA A 396 86.09 13.83 10.16
CA ALA A 396 85.86 14.61 8.92
C ALA A 396 84.42 15.20 8.86
N GLU A 397 83.46 14.61 9.50
CA GLU A 397 82.06 15.14 9.50
C GLU A 397 81.91 16.36 10.47
N GLU A 398 82.50 16.27 11.64
CA GLU A 398 82.42 17.33 12.65
C GLU A 398 83.35 18.50 12.35
N LEU A 399 84.57 18.21 11.90
CA LEU A 399 85.60 19.20 11.67
C LEU A 399 85.39 20.14 10.43
N LEU A 400 84.67 19.63 9.41
CA LEU A 400 84.30 20.48 8.28
C LEU A 400 83.15 21.42 8.59
N ALA A 401 82.33 21.08 9.53
CA ALA A 401 81.27 21.93 10.04
C ALA A 401 81.83 23.04 10.98
N ASP A 402 82.83 22.68 11.77
CA ASP A 402 83.34 23.57 12.80
C ASP A 402 84.60 24.40 12.38
N HIS A 403 85.30 24.05 11.28
CA HIS A 403 86.55 24.73 10.96
C HIS A 403 86.37 26.02 10.16
N CYS A 404 86.99 27.04 10.65
CA CYS A 404 87.00 28.44 10.21
C CYS A 404 87.21 28.74 8.74
N LEU A 405 87.50 27.77 7.89
CA LEU A 405 87.57 27.95 6.43
C LEU A 405 86.19 28.35 5.84
N PHE A 406 85.09 28.00 6.53
CA PHE A 406 83.78 28.33 6.04
C PHE A 406 82.93 29.27 6.92
N GLU A 407 83.35 29.53 8.17
CA GLU A 407 82.50 30.30 9.11
C GLU A 407 82.14 31.71 8.60
N GLN A 408 83.04 32.46 8.07
CA GLN A 408 82.77 33.78 7.52
C GLN A 408 82.00 33.77 6.20
N LYS A 409 81.93 32.63 5.51
CA LYS A 409 81.27 32.50 4.23
C LYS A 409 79.94 31.81 4.33
N LEU A 410 79.76 30.98 5.32
CA LEU A 410 78.46 30.35 5.55
C LEU A 410 77.32 31.36 5.72
N ASP A 411 77.54 32.44 6.45
CA ASP A 411 76.59 33.52 6.61
C ASP A 411 76.34 34.32 5.33
N THR A 412 77.32 34.44 4.50
CA THR A 412 77.19 35.09 3.20
C THR A 412 76.51 34.21 2.16
N LEU A 413 76.72 32.92 2.19
CA LEU A 413 76.06 31.93 1.34
C LEU A 413 74.57 31.68 1.77
N ARG A 414 74.25 31.84 3.03
CA ARG A 414 72.87 31.77 3.54
C ARG A 414 71.97 32.92 3.09
N SER A 415 72.60 34.04 2.67
CA SER A 415 71.90 35.29 2.35
C SER A 415 71.82 35.63 0.84
N ARG A 416 72.43 34.86 -0.07
CA ARG A 416 72.38 35.07 -1.53
C ARG A 416 72.43 33.80 -2.34
N PRO A 417 71.62 33.65 -3.46
CA PRO A 417 71.80 32.59 -4.41
C PRO A 417 73.21 32.63 -4.99
N VAL A 418 73.94 31.54 -4.95
CA VAL A 418 75.34 31.41 -5.32
C VAL A 418 75.45 31.29 -6.81
N GLU A 419 75.99 32.30 -7.48
CA GLU A 419 76.77 32.14 -8.72
C GLU A 419 78.07 31.45 -8.37
N ARG A 420 78.59 30.59 -9.27
CA ARG A 420 79.84 29.84 -9.14
C ARG A 420 80.99 30.74 -8.70
N GLU A 421 81.55 30.53 -7.50
CA GLU A 421 82.64 31.32 -6.95
C GLU A 421 83.84 30.37 -6.72
N GLU A 422 84.97 30.69 -7.40
CA GLU A 422 86.20 29.98 -7.28
C GLU A 422 87.10 30.72 -6.32
N ARG A 423 87.65 30.05 -5.25
CA ARG A 423 88.61 30.65 -4.33
C ARG A 423 89.69 29.65 -3.96
N ILE A 424 90.95 30.16 -3.81
CA ILE A 424 92.08 29.39 -3.37
C ILE A 424 92.36 29.74 -1.90
N TYR A 425 92.35 28.73 -1.08
CA TYR A 425 92.62 28.81 0.36
C TYR A 425 93.96 28.17 0.68
N ARG A 426 94.74 28.85 1.55
CA ARG A 426 96.01 28.31 2.08
C ARG A 426 95.74 27.60 3.37
N LEU A 427 96.04 26.31 3.44
CA LEU A 427 96.05 25.57 4.69
C LEU A 427 97.36 25.70 5.40
N GLU A 428 97.30 26.21 6.66
CA GLU A 428 98.50 26.29 7.51
C GLU A 428 98.79 24.96 8.22
N GLY A 429 99.89 24.36 7.95
CA GLY A 429 100.33 23.12 8.53
C GLY A 429 101.82 22.91 8.16
N ALA A 430 102.47 21.83 8.57
CA ALA A 430 103.88 21.53 8.32
C ALA A 430 104.29 21.53 6.84
N ASP A 431 103.27 21.36 5.93
CA ASP A 431 103.45 21.53 4.48
C ASP A 431 102.41 22.55 3.95
N LEU A 432 102.82 23.52 3.14
CA LEU A 432 101.99 24.51 2.48
C LEU A 432 101.10 23.84 1.44
N ARG A 433 99.79 23.85 1.67
CA ARG A 433 98.80 23.28 0.73
C ARG A 433 97.81 24.37 0.34
N TYR A 434 97.44 24.39 -0.89
CA TYR A 434 96.41 25.25 -1.42
C TYR A 434 95.18 24.41 -1.84
N ILE A 435 94.04 24.81 -1.41
CA ILE A 435 92.80 24.17 -1.79
C ILE A 435 91.98 25.14 -2.61
N ARG A 436 91.54 24.71 -3.78
CA ARG A 436 90.62 25.42 -4.65
C ARG A 436 89.20 24.93 -4.35
N LEU A 437 88.35 25.83 -4.00
CA LEU A 437 86.93 25.58 -3.85
C LEU A 437 86.22 26.24 -5.01
N GLU A 438 85.41 25.50 -5.75
CA GLU A 438 84.55 25.96 -6.83
C GLU A 438 83.08 25.87 -6.41
#